data_ce8715cec96c1691ff0d04ce9023ed97
#
_entry.id   ce8715cec96c1691ff0d04ce9023ed97
#
_cell.length_a   1.000
_cell.length_b   1.000
_cell.length_c   1.000
_cell.angle_alpha   90.00
_cell.angle_beta   90.00
_cell.angle_gamma   90.00
#
_symmetry.space_group_name_H-M   'P 1'
#
loop_
_entity.id
_entity.type
_entity.pdbx_description
1 polymer ?
#
loop_
_entity_poly.entity_id
_entity_poly.type
_entity_poly.pdbx_seq_one_letter_code
_entity_poly.pdbx_strand_id
1 'polypeptide(L)'
;MDFEMVVKKRRMCREYLDTDVPPEKIDRILDLASRYPSAGHTEPQEFIVVRDQRVKEALAQAALGQMFIAQAPLAIVVISDTRRSAPRYGKRGVRFYSIIDGSFAAMLILLTVVNEGLGACFVGAFYDQEVQYVLGLPPAVRPIGIIPIGYCAKGPEKFPRRSKAQVIHLNQYETG
;
A
#
# COMPACT_ATOMS: atom_id res chain seq x y z
N MET A 1 16.88 10.96 2.51
CA MET A 1 16.23 12.16 3.11
C MET A 1 16.06 11.92 4.60
N ASP A 2 15.96 12.98 5.43
CA ASP A 2 15.51 12.78 6.80
C ASP A 2 14.02 12.38 6.86
N PHE A 3 13.61 11.81 7.99
CA PHE A 3 12.27 11.24 8.16
C PHE A 3 11.16 12.29 8.01
N GLU A 4 11.34 13.47 8.59
CA GLU A 4 10.34 14.54 8.54
C GLU A 4 10.10 15.01 7.08
N MET A 5 11.17 15.12 6.32
CA MET A 5 11.11 15.50 4.91
C MET A 5 10.39 14.43 4.07
N VAL A 6 10.66 13.14 4.32
CA VAL A 6 9.95 12.04 3.65
C VAL A 6 8.46 12.12 3.91
N VAL A 7 8.05 12.26 5.17
CA VAL A 7 6.62 12.37 5.55
C VAL A 7 5.96 13.58 4.89
N LYS A 8 6.62 14.74 4.88
CA LYS A 8 6.11 15.98 4.26
C LYS A 8 6.00 15.90 2.74
N LYS A 9 6.92 15.18 2.09
CA LYS A 9 6.95 15.01 0.63
C LYS A 9 6.01 13.91 0.15
N ARG A 10 5.63 12.95 1.00
CA ARG A 10 4.74 11.85 0.60
C ARG A 10 3.41 12.37 0.08
N ARG A 11 3.05 11.98 -1.12
CA ARG A 11 1.78 12.26 -1.81
C ARG A 11 1.36 11.07 -2.65
N MET A 12 0.10 11.06 -3.09
CA MET A 12 -0.38 10.07 -4.05
C MET A 12 -0.02 10.50 -5.48
N CYS A 13 0.70 9.63 -6.18
CA CYS A 13 1.10 9.80 -7.58
C CYS A 13 0.20 8.92 -8.46
N ARG A 14 -0.44 9.50 -9.46
CA ARG A 14 -1.34 8.80 -10.40
C ARG A 14 -0.97 9.01 -11.86
N GLU A 15 0.12 9.71 -12.13
CA GLU A 15 0.66 9.89 -13.48
C GLU A 15 2.15 9.60 -13.43
N TYR A 16 2.58 8.66 -14.25
CA TYR A 16 3.94 8.13 -14.23
C TYR A 16 4.65 8.43 -15.54
N LEU A 17 5.96 8.66 -15.45
CA LEU A 17 6.84 8.68 -16.62
C LEU A 17 7.03 7.24 -17.11
N ASP A 18 7.19 7.10 -18.42
CA ASP A 18 7.59 5.84 -19.05
C ASP A 18 9.10 5.59 -18.82
N THR A 19 9.41 5.31 -17.56
CA THR A 19 10.78 5.10 -17.10
C THR A 19 10.78 3.93 -16.12
N ASP A 20 11.57 2.92 -16.41
CA ASP A 20 11.63 1.73 -15.55
C ASP A 20 12.23 2.05 -14.18
N VAL A 21 11.81 1.29 -13.18
CA VAL A 21 12.33 1.40 -11.82
C VAL A 21 13.40 0.35 -11.60
N PRO A 22 14.63 0.78 -11.23
CA PRO A 22 15.75 -0.12 -10.98
C PRO A 22 15.42 -1.19 -9.92
N PRO A 23 15.80 -2.46 -10.15
CA PRO A 23 15.53 -3.56 -9.24
C PRO A 23 15.99 -3.30 -7.80
N GLU A 24 17.17 -2.71 -7.63
CA GLU A 24 17.74 -2.40 -6.32
C GLU A 24 16.91 -1.42 -5.47
N LYS A 25 16.14 -0.55 -6.13
CA LYS A 25 15.16 0.31 -5.42
C LYS A 25 13.97 -0.51 -4.91
N ILE A 26 13.51 -1.47 -5.72
CA ILE A 26 12.40 -2.34 -5.33
C ILE A 26 12.81 -3.25 -4.18
N ASP A 27 14.00 -3.84 -4.24
CA ASP A 27 14.55 -4.68 -3.16
C ASP A 27 14.61 -3.88 -1.85
N ARG A 28 15.09 -2.64 -1.90
CA ARG A 28 15.15 -1.76 -0.73
C ARG A 28 13.75 -1.40 -0.18
N ILE A 29 12.79 -1.15 -1.07
CA ILE A 29 11.40 -0.88 -0.68
C ILE A 29 10.81 -2.09 0.05
N LEU A 30 11.02 -3.30 -0.47
CA LEU A 30 10.50 -4.54 0.12
C LEU A 30 11.21 -4.91 1.42
N ASP A 31 12.54 -4.73 1.52
CA ASP A 31 13.28 -4.94 2.76
C ASP A 31 12.75 -4.06 3.89
N LEU A 32 12.55 -2.78 3.64
CA LEU A 32 12.01 -1.87 4.65
C LEU A 32 10.52 -2.11 4.93
N ALA A 33 9.72 -2.45 3.91
CA ALA A 33 8.32 -2.78 4.10
C ALA A 33 8.12 -4.03 4.96
N SER A 34 9.02 -5.01 4.89
CA SER A 34 8.96 -6.24 5.69
C SER A 34 9.26 -6.02 7.19
N ARG A 35 9.75 -4.82 7.58
CA ARG A 35 10.02 -4.45 8.99
C ARG A 35 8.82 -3.84 9.72
N TYR A 36 7.62 -3.99 9.18
CA TYR A 36 6.40 -3.51 9.82
C TYR A 36 6.11 -4.22 11.16
N PRO A 37 5.51 -3.52 12.14
CA PRO A 37 5.02 -4.18 13.33
C PRO A 37 3.74 -4.97 13.03
N SER A 38 3.62 -6.19 13.55
CA SER A 38 2.41 -7.00 13.40
C SER A 38 1.83 -7.45 14.73
N ALA A 39 0.52 -7.63 14.79
CA ALA A 39 -0.16 -8.12 15.98
C ALA A 39 0.45 -9.45 16.44
N GLY A 40 1.00 -9.46 17.68
CA GLY A 40 1.64 -10.63 18.26
C GLY A 40 2.78 -11.25 17.43
N HIS A 41 3.39 -10.44 16.57
CA HIS A 41 4.49 -10.86 15.68
C HIS A 41 4.09 -12.05 14.79
N THR A 42 2.87 -12.00 14.22
CA THR A 42 2.35 -13.06 13.35
C THR A 42 2.76 -12.91 11.90
N GLU A 43 3.20 -11.71 11.49
CA GLU A 43 3.72 -11.36 10.16
C GLU A 43 2.88 -11.93 9.00
N PRO A 44 1.57 -11.58 8.93
CA PRO A 44 0.69 -12.15 7.94
C PRO A 44 0.85 -11.53 6.54
N GLN A 45 1.57 -10.41 6.41
CA GLN A 45 1.72 -9.70 5.15
C GLN A 45 2.76 -10.33 4.24
N GLU A 46 2.39 -10.38 2.96
CA GLU A 46 3.26 -10.73 1.85
C GLU A 46 3.12 -9.69 0.74
N PHE A 47 4.03 -9.70 -0.21
CA PHE A 47 4.10 -8.72 -1.27
C PHE A 47 4.18 -9.41 -2.63
N ILE A 48 3.34 -8.99 -3.58
CA ILE A 48 3.44 -9.43 -4.97
C ILE A 48 3.91 -8.26 -5.81
N VAL A 49 5.07 -8.40 -6.45
CA VAL A 49 5.59 -7.41 -7.41
C VAL A 49 5.06 -7.74 -8.78
N VAL A 50 4.30 -6.83 -9.38
CA VAL A 50 3.66 -7.00 -10.67
C VAL A 50 4.31 -6.07 -11.68
N ARG A 51 5.02 -6.64 -12.68
CA ARG A 51 5.59 -5.92 -13.82
C ARG A 51 4.87 -6.28 -15.14
N ASP A 52 4.25 -7.46 -15.21
CA ASP A 52 3.53 -7.91 -16.40
C ASP A 52 2.39 -6.94 -16.73
N GLN A 53 2.37 -6.45 -17.96
CA GLN A 53 1.42 -5.42 -18.39
C GLN A 53 -0.03 -5.92 -18.36
N ARG A 54 -0.26 -7.17 -18.77
CA ARG A 54 -1.62 -7.77 -18.80
C ARG A 54 -2.17 -7.93 -17.38
N VAL A 55 -1.30 -8.33 -16.43
CA VAL A 55 -1.69 -8.44 -15.01
C VAL A 55 -2.00 -7.06 -14.42
N LYS A 56 -1.20 -6.02 -14.74
CA LYS A 56 -1.48 -4.64 -14.30
C LYS A 56 -2.79 -4.11 -14.87
N GLU A 57 -3.10 -4.40 -16.14
CA GLU A 57 -4.38 -4.04 -16.78
C GLU A 57 -5.57 -4.73 -16.11
N ALA A 58 -5.45 -6.04 -15.84
CA ALA A 58 -6.49 -6.79 -15.12
C ALA A 58 -6.70 -6.25 -13.68
N LEU A 59 -5.62 -5.91 -12.96
CA LEU A 59 -5.71 -5.25 -11.65
C LEU A 59 -6.37 -3.87 -11.74
N ALA A 60 -6.09 -3.09 -12.79
CA ALA A 60 -6.72 -1.78 -12.98
C ALA A 60 -8.24 -1.92 -13.20
N GLN A 61 -8.68 -2.94 -13.94
CA GLN A 61 -10.11 -3.24 -14.12
C GLN A 61 -10.74 -3.70 -12.80
N ALA A 62 -10.13 -4.64 -12.09
CA ALA A 62 -10.57 -5.08 -10.77
C ALA A 62 -10.65 -3.91 -9.76
N ALA A 63 -9.84 -2.88 -9.95
CA ALA A 63 -9.82 -1.65 -9.17
C ALA A 63 -10.70 -0.54 -9.77
N LEU A 64 -11.90 -0.87 -10.24
CA LEU A 64 -12.91 0.08 -10.72
C LEU A 64 -12.42 0.92 -11.92
N GLY A 65 -11.60 0.36 -12.80
CA GLY A 65 -11.09 1.04 -13.99
C GLY A 65 -10.00 2.08 -13.70
N GLN A 66 -9.28 1.98 -12.58
CA GLN A 66 -8.19 2.92 -12.21
C GLN A 66 -6.95 2.66 -13.07
N MET A 67 -6.97 3.11 -14.33
CA MET A 67 -5.98 2.79 -15.37
C MET A 67 -4.55 3.26 -15.06
N PHE A 68 -4.36 4.20 -14.14
CA PHE A 68 -3.01 4.59 -13.70
C PHE A 68 -2.22 3.44 -13.04
N ILE A 69 -2.89 2.36 -12.61
CA ILE A 69 -2.24 1.13 -12.13
C ILE A 69 -1.48 0.47 -13.30
N ALA A 70 -2.12 0.38 -14.46
CA ALA A 70 -1.52 -0.20 -15.66
C ALA A 70 -0.44 0.70 -16.29
N GLN A 71 -0.55 2.02 -16.10
CA GLN A 71 0.42 3.00 -16.61
C GLN A 71 1.71 3.05 -15.80
N ALA A 72 1.70 2.63 -14.55
CA ALA A 72 2.90 2.56 -13.73
C ALA A 72 3.86 1.47 -14.25
N PRO A 73 5.19 1.67 -14.19
CA PRO A 73 6.16 0.66 -14.59
C PRO A 73 6.04 -0.65 -13.78
N LEU A 74 5.59 -0.56 -12.53
CA LEU A 74 5.26 -1.72 -11.70
C LEU A 74 4.19 -1.39 -10.66
N ALA A 75 3.60 -2.43 -10.07
CA ALA A 75 2.78 -2.31 -8.88
C ALA A 75 3.25 -3.32 -7.81
N ILE A 76 3.15 -2.95 -6.54
CA ILE A 76 3.28 -3.88 -5.41
C ILE A 76 1.88 -4.09 -4.84
N VAL A 77 1.44 -5.34 -4.76
CA VAL A 77 0.19 -5.69 -4.09
C VAL A 77 0.53 -6.22 -2.70
N VAL A 78 0.04 -5.52 -1.68
CA VAL A 78 0.13 -5.97 -0.29
C VAL A 78 -1.01 -6.94 -0.06
N ILE A 79 -0.68 -8.15 0.35
CA ILE A 79 -1.63 -9.21 0.67
C ILE A 79 -1.45 -9.65 2.12
N SER A 80 -2.46 -10.28 2.71
CA SER A 80 -2.41 -10.81 4.08
C SER A 80 -2.89 -12.24 4.12
N ASP A 81 -2.02 -13.17 4.53
CA ASP A 81 -2.37 -14.55 4.84
C ASP A 81 -3.00 -14.62 6.23
N THR A 82 -4.32 -14.65 6.27
CA THR A 82 -5.09 -14.64 7.52
C THR A 82 -4.89 -15.90 8.37
N ARG A 83 -4.35 -16.99 7.78
CA ARG A 83 -4.03 -18.23 8.51
C ARG A 83 -2.94 -18.01 9.56
N ARG A 84 -2.09 -17.00 9.39
CA ARG A 84 -1.02 -16.67 10.33
C ARG A 84 -1.54 -15.97 11.59
N SER A 85 -2.55 -15.13 11.47
CA SER A 85 -3.13 -14.38 12.59
C SER A 85 -4.32 -15.09 13.26
N ALA A 86 -5.03 -15.95 12.51
CA ALA A 86 -6.21 -16.65 13.00
C ALA A 86 -5.99 -17.55 14.24
N PRO A 87 -4.90 -18.35 14.35
CA PRO A 87 -4.68 -19.22 15.50
C PRO A 87 -4.58 -18.46 16.81
N ARG A 88 -3.98 -17.26 16.80
CA ARG A 88 -3.78 -16.45 18.02
C ARG A 88 -4.98 -15.56 18.34
N TYR A 89 -5.64 -15.01 17.33
CA TYR A 89 -6.63 -13.94 17.50
C TYR A 89 -8.00 -14.24 16.93
N GLY A 90 -8.23 -15.45 16.41
CA GLY A 90 -9.51 -15.88 15.86
C GLY A 90 -10.06 -14.90 14.81
N LYS A 91 -11.37 -14.63 14.88
CA LYS A 91 -12.06 -13.71 13.96
C LYS A 91 -11.48 -12.29 13.96
N ARG A 92 -10.95 -11.81 15.10
CA ARG A 92 -10.35 -10.49 15.19
C ARG A 92 -9.03 -10.41 14.43
N GLY A 93 -8.22 -11.48 14.48
CA GLY A 93 -7.01 -11.60 13.64
C GLY A 93 -7.32 -11.48 12.16
N VAL A 94 -8.31 -12.24 11.70
CA VAL A 94 -8.71 -12.29 10.29
C VAL A 94 -9.34 -10.98 9.80
N ARG A 95 -10.23 -10.37 10.58
CA ARG A 95 -11.06 -9.25 10.11
C ARG A 95 -10.49 -7.88 10.42
N PHE A 96 -9.60 -7.77 11.40
CA PHE A 96 -9.12 -6.49 11.90
C PHE A 96 -7.59 -6.40 11.88
N TYR A 97 -6.87 -7.28 12.60
CA TYR A 97 -5.42 -7.15 12.71
C TYR A 97 -4.71 -7.36 11.38
N SER A 98 -5.17 -8.30 10.54
CA SER A 98 -4.59 -8.51 9.21
C SER A 98 -4.67 -7.27 8.32
N ILE A 99 -5.73 -6.47 8.47
CA ILE A 99 -5.90 -5.20 7.72
C ILE A 99 -4.96 -4.14 8.28
N ILE A 100 -4.90 -3.98 9.61
CA ILE A 100 -4.03 -2.99 10.27
C ILE A 100 -2.56 -3.27 9.94
N ASP A 101 -2.14 -4.52 10.13
CA ASP A 101 -0.77 -4.95 9.85
C ASP A 101 -0.40 -4.67 8.39
N GLY A 102 -1.30 -5.01 7.42
CA GLY A 102 -1.12 -4.68 6.00
C GLY A 102 -1.04 -3.18 5.73
N SER A 103 -1.80 -2.38 6.49
CA SER A 103 -1.75 -0.92 6.38
C SER A 103 -0.42 -0.36 6.87
N PHE A 104 0.19 -0.94 7.91
CA PHE A 104 1.53 -0.57 8.36
C PHE A 104 2.58 -0.88 7.29
N ALA A 105 2.54 -2.08 6.71
CA ALA A 105 3.45 -2.45 5.63
C ALA A 105 3.29 -1.53 4.40
N ALA A 106 2.05 -1.24 4.00
CA ALA A 106 1.75 -0.31 2.91
C ALA A 106 2.28 1.10 3.18
N MET A 107 2.18 1.60 4.42
CA MET A 107 2.73 2.91 4.79
C MET A 107 4.25 2.92 4.67
N LEU A 108 4.95 1.85 5.08
CA LEU A 108 6.40 1.75 4.90
C LEU A 108 6.79 1.76 3.42
N ILE A 109 6.04 1.07 2.54
CA ILE A 109 6.22 1.17 1.09
C ILE A 109 6.11 2.63 0.63
N LEU A 110 5.02 3.33 0.99
CA LEU A 110 4.78 4.71 0.55
C LEU A 110 5.87 5.68 1.01
N LEU A 111 6.40 5.51 2.21
CA LEU A 111 7.48 6.36 2.73
C LEU A 111 8.82 6.04 2.05
N THR A 112 9.13 4.75 1.88
CA THR A 112 10.37 4.32 1.24
C THR A 112 10.41 4.74 -0.23
N VAL A 113 9.29 4.62 -0.95
CA VAL A 113 9.16 5.09 -2.35
C VAL A 113 9.56 6.55 -2.47
N VAL A 114 9.10 7.42 -1.56
CA VAL A 114 9.49 8.83 -1.54
C VAL A 114 10.97 9.01 -1.25
N ASN A 115 11.52 8.23 -0.33
CA ASN A 115 12.95 8.28 0.00
C ASN A 115 13.83 7.87 -1.19
N GLU A 116 13.36 6.95 -2.01
CA GLU A 116 14.02 6.50 -3.25
C GLU A 116 13.82 7.46 -4.45
N GLY A 117 13.12 8.59 -4.25
CA GLY A 117 12.85 9.58 -5.30
C GLY A 117 11.76 9.15 -6.29
N LEU A 118 10.94 8.19 -5.91
CA LEU A 118 9.81 7.67 -6.66
C LEU A 118 8.48 8.23 -6.15
N GLY A 119 7.40 7.92 -6.85
CA GLY A 119 6.03 8.18 -6.43
C GLY A 119 5.18 6.92 -6.45
N ALA A 120 4.16 6.91 -5.61
CA ALA A 120 3.20 5.83 -5.51
C ALA A 120 1.80 6.34 -5.16
N CYS A 121 0.81 5.49 -5.42
CA CYS A 121 -0.56 5.68 -4.93
C CYS A 121 -1.01 4.42 -4.20
N PHE A 122 -1.64 4.55 -3.03
CA PHE A 122 -2.33 3.44 -2.39
C PHE A 122 -3.74 3.35 -2.95
N VAL A 123 -4.07 2.23 -3.56
CA VAL A 123 -5.40 1.90 -4.08
C VAL A 123 -6.02 0.84 -3.19
N GLY A 124 -7.09 1.22 -2.48
CA GLY A 124 -7.88 0.33 -1.63
C GLY A 124 -9.30 0.10 -2.16
N ALA A 125 -9.67 0.78 -3.25
CA ALA A 125 -10.98 0.63 -3.89
C ALA A 125 -10.87 -0.37 -5.05
N PHE A 126 -11.20 -1.63 -4.78
CA PHE A 126 -11.21 -2.73 -5.74
C PHE A 126 -12.18 -3.83 -5.28
N TYR A 127 -12.50 -4.75 -6.17
CA TYR A 127 -13.24 -5.97 -5.85
C TYR A 127 -12.26 -7.05 -5.37
N ASP A 128 -12.31 -7.41 -4.08
CA ASP A 128 -11.38 -8.38 -3.45
C ASP A 128 -11.30 -9.69 -4.25
N GLN A 129 -12.46 -10.23 -4.67
CA GLN A 129 -12.53 -11.50 -5.40
C GLN A 129 -11.88 -11.44 -6.78
N GLU A 130 -12.01 -10.31 -7.49
CA GLU A 130 -11.38 -10.12 -8.79
C GLU A 130 -9.87 -10.01 -8.67
N VAL A 131 -9.36 -9.26 -7.67
CA VAL A 131 -7.92 -9.20 -7.39
C VAL A 131 -7.38 -10.57 -6.98
N GLN A 132 -8.12 -11.32 -6.15
CA GLN A 132 -7.75 -12.70 -5.80
C GLN A 132 -7.65 -13.60 -7.04
N TYR A 133 -8.61 -13.51 -7.94
CA TYR A 133 -8.61 -14.28 -9.20
C TYR A 133 -7.41 -13.91 -10.09
N VAL A 134 -7.20 -12.61 -10.33
CA VAL A 134 -6.08 -12.11 -11.17
C VAL A 134 -4.73 -12.57 -10.66
N LEU A 135 -4.54 -12.60 -9.34
CA LEU A 135 -3.26 -12.95 -8.72
C LEU A 135 -3.17 -14.42 -8.28
N GLY A 136 -4.21 -15.22 -8.50
CA GLY A 136 -4.24 -16.61 -8.08
C GLY A 136 -4.19 -16.81 -6.56
N LEU A 137 -4.77 -15.88 -5.77
CA LEU A 137 -4.72 -15.94 -4.32
C LEU A 137 -5.70 -17.00 -3.77
N PRO A 138 -5.28 -17.83 -2.81
CA PRO A 138 -6.21 -18.73 -2.13
C PRO A 138 -7.20 -17.95 -1.24
N PRO A 139 -8.37 -18.52 -0.89
CA PRO A 139 -9.43 -17.82 -0.15
C PRO A 139 -8.99 -17.20 1.19
N ALA A 140 -7.98 -17.76 1.85
CA ALA A 140 -7.45 -17.27 3.12
C ALA A 140 -6.45 -16.08 2.94
N VAL A 141 -6.05 -15.79 1.73
CA VAL A 141 -5.13 -14.69 1.42
C VAL A 141 -5.92 -13.52 0.84
N ARG A 142 -5.88 -12.41 1.55
CA ARG A 142 -6.67 -11.22 1.22
C ARG A 142 -5.80 -10.11 0.63
N PRO A 143 -6.20 -9.46 -0.48
CA PRO A 143 -5.56 -8.23 -0.93
C PRO A 143 -5.88 -7.09 0.05
N ILE A 144 -4.86 -6.31 0.41
CA ILE A 144 -4.98 -5.15 1.31
C ILE A 144 -4.90 -3.84 0.53
N GLY A 145 -4.07 -3.79 -0.49
CA GLY A 145 -3.92 -2.62 -1.34
C GLY A 145 -3.03 -2.87 -2.53
N ILE A 146 -3.33 -2.18 -3.62
CA ILE A 146 -2.51 -2.16 -4.84
C ILE A 146 -1.73 -0.84 -4.84
N ILE A 147 -0.41 -0.91 -5.00
CA ILE A 147 0.47 0.26 -4.93
C ILE A 147 1.26 0.35 -6.24
N PRO A 148 0.73 1.04 -7.26
CA PRO A 148 1.52 1.39 -8.45
C PRO A 148 2.66 2.34 -8.07
N ILE A 149 3.85 2.08 -8.64
CA ILE A 149 5.10 2.77 -8.32
C ILE A 149 5.82 3.15 -9.61
N GLY A 150 6.37 4.37 -9.64
CA GLY A 150 7.16 4.88 -10.76
C GLY A 150 7.67 6.29 -10.50
N TYR A 151 8.26 6.93 -11.50
CA TYR A 151 8.61 8.34 -11.45
C TYR A 151 7.37 9.18 -11.77
N CYS A 152 7.00 10.13 -10.89
CA CYS A 152 5.83 10.97 -11.11
C CYS A 152 6.02 11.94 -12.27
N ALA A 153 5.07 11.97 -13.21
CA ALA A 153 5.07 12.90 -14.35
C ALA A 153 4.67 14.33 -13.94
N LYS A 154 3.86 14.48 -12.88
CA LYS A 154 3.41 15.78 -12.38
C LYS A 154 3.89 16.07 -10.97
N GLY A 155 4.01 17.36 -10.67
CA GLY A 155 4.27 17.86 -9.32
C GLY A 155 3.12 17.53 -8.35
N PRO A 156 3.32 17.79 -7.03
CA PRO A 156 2.33 17.45 -6.01
C PRO A 156 1.09 18.34 -6.09
N GLU A 157 -0.08 17.72 -6.03
CA GLU A 157 -1.27 18.43 -5.59
C GLU A 157 -1.24 18.59 -4.07
N LYS A 158 -1.51 19.81 -3.59
CA LYS A 158 -1.58 20.10 -2.16
C LYS A 158 -3.05 20.14 -1.73
N PHE A 159 -3.43 19.20 -0.88
CA PHE A 159 -4.74 19.20 -0.23
C PHE A 159 -4.62 19.75 1.19
N PRO A 160 -5.55 20.63 1.62
CA PRO A 160 -5.56 21.13 2.99
C PRO A 160 -5.74 19.99 3.99
N ARG A 161 -5.09 20.12 5.14
CA ARG A 161 -5.27 19.20 6.27
C ARG A 161 -6.16 19.86 7.31
N ARG A 162 -6.92 19.05 8.02
CA ARG A 162 -7.62 19.49 9.23
C ARG A 162 -6.60 20.05 10.22
N SER A 163 -7.00 21.10 10.96
CA SER A 163 -6.16 21.69 12.00
C SER A 163 -5.88 20.70 13.13
N LYS A 164 -4.80 20.92 13.90
CA LYS A 164 -4.49 20.08 15.05
C LYS A 164 -5.64 20.06 16.08
N ALA A 165 -6.29 21.20 16.31
CA ALA A 165 -7.42 21.32 17.22
C ALA A 165 -8.63 20.45 16.81
N GLN A 166 -8.79 20.14 15.54
CA GLN A 166 -9.87 19.30 15.04
C GLN A 166 -9.59 17.77 15.10
N VAL A 167 -8.36 17.37 15.40
CA VAL A 167 -7.95 15.96 15.33
C VAL A 167 -7.22 15.46 16.56
N ILE A 168 -6.91 16.35 17.52
CA ILE A 168 -6.22 16.02 18.76
C ILE A 168 -7.13 16.40 19.92
N HIS A 169 -7.50 15.41 20.71
CA HIS A 169 -8.29 15.54 21.93
C HIS A 169 -7.41 15.14 23.12
N LEU A 170 -7.55 15.84 24.26
CA LEU A 170 -6.80 15.56 25.48
C LEU A 170 -7.69 14.73 26.43
N ASN A 171 -7.18 13.56 26.81
CA ASN A 171 -7.79 12.61 27.74
C ASN A 171 -9.13 12.01 27.28
N GLN A 172 -10.03 12.77 26.67
CA GLN A 172 -11.35 12.34 26.24
C GLN A 172 -11.67 12.93 24.86
N TYR A 173 -12.61 12.30 24.14
CA TYR A 173 -13.11 12.84 22.89
C TYR A 173 -14.00 14.07 23.18
N GLU A 174 -13.66 15.20 22.55
CA GLU A 174 -14.44 16.43 22.65
C GLU A 174 -15.29 16.57 21.38
N THR A 175 -16.61 16.62 21.56
CA THR A 175 -17.56 17.02 20.50
C THR A 175 -17.49 18.53 20.36
N GLY A 176 -16.82 19.04 19.30
CA GLY A 176 -16.77 20.47 18.94
C GLY A 176 -18.10 20.94 18.36
#